data_d229104cf57128d76cc96d25cb089508
#
_entry.id   d229104cf57128d76cc96d25cb089508
#
_cell.length_a   1.000
_cell.length_b   1.000
_cell.length_c   1.000
_cell.angle_alpha   90.00
_cell.angle_beta   90.00
_cell.angle_gamma   90.00
#
_symmetry.space_group_name_H-M   'P 1'
#
loop_
_entity.id
_entity.type
_entity.pdbx_description
1 polymer ?
#
loop_
_entity_poly.entity_id
_entity_poly.type
_entity_poly.pdbx_seq_one_letter_code
_entity_poly.pdbx_strand_id
1 'polypeptide(L)'
;ISRLAEELIIWNSDIFRLIKFDDKLLTGSSMMPQKKNLDPAELIRGKAGINFGSLQAMLTIMKGLPLSYYKDMQDDKAIVFSSFDTLLESIILAGELIKNLKPNKERMLALSNEGFTTATDFADYLVRNENLSFREAYKISGKLVSYAEKKGVKLNELNFNEVIKFRNSLNKKVMNVFDVKNSVNSKSSYGGTSIKNIKMMINKYKKEVK
;
A
#
# COMPACT_ATOMS: atom_id res chain seq x y z
N ILE A 1 7.84 1.64 10.57
CA ILE A 1 8.88 2.06 9.59
C ILE A 1 9.30 0.87 8.73
N SER A 2 9.59 -0.32 9.29
CA SER A 2 9.98 -1.52 8.55
C SER A 2 9.00 -1.88 7.41
N ARG A 3 7.68 -1.86 7.66
CA ARG A 3 6.68 -2.11 6.62
C ARG A 3 6.69 -1.06 5.51
N LEU A 4 6.88 0.21 5.85
CA LEU A 4 7.05 1.26 4.85
C LEU A 4 8.27 0.99 3.96
N ALA A 5 9.39 0.64 4.58
CA ALA A 5 10.61 0.30 3.85
C ALA A 5 10.41 -0.87 2.89
N GLU A 6 9.73 -1.94 3.33
CA GLU A 6 9.39 -3.10 2.50
C GLU A 6 8.55 -2.71 1.29
N GLU A 7 7.50 -1.90 1.49
CA GLU A 7 6.65 -1.44 0.39
C GLU A 7 7.43 -0.59 -0.62
N LEU A 8 8.32 0.31 -0.15
CA LEU A 8 9.15 1.12 -1.03
C LEU A 8 10.09 0.25 -1.89
N ILE A 9 10.67 -0.81 -1.32
CA ILE A 9 11.52 -1.77 -2.05
C ILE A 9 10.70 -2.48 -3.13
N ILE A 10 9.53 -3.02 -2.76
CA ILE A 10 8.64 -3.71 -3.70
C ILE A 10 8.21 -2.76 -4.83
N TRP A 11 7.75 -1.55 -4.49
CA TRP A 11 7.26 -0.59 -5.48
C TRP A 11 8.36 -0.08 -6.42
N ASN A 12 9.61 -0.03 -5.95
CA ASN A 12 10.76 0.38 -6.77
C ASN A 12 11.32 -0.76 -7.63
N SER A 13 10.96 -2.02 -7.34
CA SER A 13 11.50 -3.19 -8.04
C SER A 13 11.20 -3.16 -9.54
N ASP A 14 12.05 -3.83 -10.33
CA ASP A 14 11.89 -3.92 -11.79
C ASP A 14 10.59 -4.59 -12.24
N ILE A 15 9.98 -5.40 -11.38
CA ILE A 15 8.69 -6.06 -11.65
C ILE A 15 7.56 -5.04 -11.56
N PHE A 16 7.51 -4.26 -10.49
CA PHE A 16 6.39 -3.34 -10.22
C PHE A 16 6.59 -1.96 -10.87
N ARG A 17 7.74 -1.33 -10.68
CA ARG A 17 8.08 0.01 -11.23
C ARG A 17 7.05 1.08 -10.91
N LEU A 18 6.45 1.02 -9.71
CA LEU A 18 5.41 1.97 -9.30
C LEU A 18 5.99 3.32 -8.89
N ILE A 19 7.21 3.31 -8.37
CA ILE A 19 7.94 4.50 -7.94
C ILE A 19 9.36 4.47 -8.49
N LYS A 20 10.01 5.64 -8.46
CA LYS A 20 11.43 5.82 -8.79
C LYS A 20 12.08 6.73 -7.77
N PHE A 21 13.37 6.58 -7.59
CA PHE A 21 14.22 7.45 -6.79
C PHE A 21 15.33 8.05 -7.65
N ASP A 22 15.93 9.14 -7.16
CA ASP A 22 17.15 9.69 -7.76
C ASP A 22 18.34 8.77 -7.51
N ASP A 23 19.28 8.71 -8.45
CA ASP A 23 20.44 7.82 -8.41
C ASP A 23 21.29 7.97 -7.13
N LYS A 24 21.25 9.14 -6.46
CA LYS A 24 21.93 9.38 -5.18
C LYS A 24 21.41 8.51 -4.02
N LEU A 25 20.20 7.94 -4.14
CA LEU A 25 19.57 7.06 -3.15
C LEU A 25 19.62 5.58 -3.57
N LEU A 26 20.23 5.32 -4.71
CA LEU A 26 20.34 3.98 -5.28
C LEU A 26 21.81 3.58 -5.33
N THR A 27 22.10 2.34 -4.96
CA THR A 27 23.45 1.79 -5.10
C THR A 27 23.49 0.79 -6.23
N GLY A 28 24.58 0.84 -7.00
CA GLY A 28 24.85 -0.12 -8.06
C GLY A 28 25.38 -1.45 -7.50
N SER A 29 25.32 -2.48 -8.33
CA SER A 29 26.02 -3.73 -8.06
C SER A 29 27.39 -3.72 -8.73
N SER A 30 28.42 -4.22 -8.06
CA SER A 30 29.75 -4.41 -8.65
C SER A 30 29.78 -5.45 -9.78
N MET A 31 28.79 -6.36 -9.80
CA MET A 31 28.70 -7.45 -10.78
C MET A 31 27.62 -7.21 -11.85
N MET A 32 26.60 -6.41 -11.57
CA MET A 32 25.46 -6.19 -12.45
C MET A 32 25.24 -4.69 -12.66
N PRO A 33 25.77 -4.10 -13.74
CA PRO A 33 25.71 -2.65 -13.97
C PRO A 33 24.29 -2.07 -14.05
N GLN A 34 23.31 -2.89 -14.42
CA GLN A 34 21.91 -2.50 -14.53
C GLN A 34 21.17 -2.54 -13.18
N LYS A 35 21.71 -3.19 -12.16
CA LYS A 35 21.04 -3.36 -10.87
C LYS A 35 21.18 -2.09 -10.05
N LYS A 36 20.05 -1.54 -9.63
CA LYS A 36 19.94 -0.38 -8.74
C LYS A 36 19.14 -0.80 -7.51
N ASN A 37 19.82 -0.88 -6.37
CA ASN A 37 19.21 -1.26 -5.10
C ASN A 37 18.80 -0.02 -4.32
N LEU A 38 17.67 -0.09 -3.64
CA LEU A 38 17.22 0.94 -2.70
C LEU A 38 17.77 0.64 -1.30
N ASP A 39 19.13 0.64 -1.19
CA ASP A 39 19.85 0.28 0.04
C ASP A 39 19.35 1.03 1.29
N PRO A 40 19.03 2.35 1.24
CA PRO A 40 18.52 3.03 2.40
C PRO A 40 17.25 2.38 2.98
N ALA A 41 16.34 1.91 2.13
CA ALA A 41 15.14 1.19 2.60
C ALA A 41 15.47 -0.19 3.15
N GLU A 42 16.42 -0.91 2.52
CA GLU A 42 16.89 -2.22 3.01
C GLU A 42 17.54 -2.08 4.38
N LEU A 43 18.34 -1.05 4.59
CA LEU A 43 18.96 -0.75 5.89
C LEU A 43 17.94 -0.42 6.97
N ILE A 44 16.92 0.40 6.66
CA ILE A 44 15.81 0.69 7.59
C ILE A 44 15.08 -0.59 7.98
N ARG A 45 14.81 -1.47 7.03
CA ARG A 45 14.16 -2.76 7.27
C ARG A 45 15.02 -3.63 8.21
N GLY A 46 16.32 -3.71 7.97
CA GLY A 46 17.25 -4.46 8.82
C GLY A 46 17.37 -3.88 10.23
N LYS A 47 17.43 -2.55 10.37
CA LYS A 47 17.52 -1.85 11.67
C LYS A 47 16.32 -2.11 12.58
N ALA A 48 15.16 -2.47 12.04
CA ALA A 48 14.01 -2.88 12.84
C ALA A 48 14.32 -4.10 13.72
N GLY A 49 15.12 -5.05 13.21
CA GLY A 49 15.57 -6.22 13.98
C GLY A 49 16.42 -5.84 15.20
N ILE A 50 17.27 -4.82 15.06
CA ILE A 50 18.08 -4.29 16.18
C ILE A 50 17.16 -3.78 17.29
N ASN A 51 16.15 -2.98 16.95
CA ASN A 51 15.21 -2.43 17.94
C ASN A 51 14.37 -3.53 18.62
N PHE A 52 13.95 -4.56 17.89
CA PHE A 52 13.25 -5.71 18.48
C PHE A 52 14.17 -6.51 19.42
N GLY A 53 15.43 -6.71 19.05
CA GLY A 53 16.42 -7.33 19.92
C GLY A 53 16.67 -6.52 21.18
N SER A 54 16.74 -5.19 21.07
CA SER A 54 16.89 -4.27 22.20
C SER A 54 15.70 -4.36 23.16
N LEU A 55 14.46 -4.39 22.65
CA LEU A 55 13.28 -4.60 23.47
C LEU A 55 13.32 -5.94 24.21
N GLN A 56 13.69 -7.02 23.51
CA GLN A 56 13.81 -8.34 24.12
C GLN A 56 14.88 -8.37 25.22
N ALA A 57 16.01 -7.72 24.99
CA ALA A 57 17.08 -7.60 25.98
C ALA A 57 16.59 -6.85 27.24
N MET A 58 15.90 -5.70 27.05
CA MET A 58 15.32 -4.93 28.16
C MET A 58 14.33 -5.75 28.99
N LEU A 59 13.39 -6.44 28.32
CA LEU A 59 12.42 -7.30 28.99
C LEU A 59 13.12 -8.43 29.79
N THR A 60 14.24 -8.95 29.26
CA THR A 60 15.01 -10.00 29.91
C THR A 60 15.78 -9.48 31.14
N ILE A 61 16.36 -8.28 31.08
CA ILE A 61 17.00 -7.63 32.22
C ILE A 61 15.98 -7.42 33.35
N MET A 62 14.79 -6.96 33.02
CA MET A 62 13.72 -6.65 33.98
C MET A 62 13.05 -7.90 34.58
N LYS A 63 13.24 -9.09 33.98
CA LYS A 63 12.58 -10.31 34.45
C LYS A 63 12.98 -10.66 35.89
N GLY A 64 12.01 -10.94 36.75
CA GLY A 64 12.23 -11.49 38.08
C GLY A 64 12.99 -10.57 39.03
N LEU A 65 13.20 -9.29 38.72
CA LEU A 65 13.81 -8.35 39.66
C LEU A 65 12.86 -8.11 40.83
N PRO A 66 13.38 -8.19 42.09
CA PRO A 66 12.59 -7.83 43.25
C PRO A 66 12.26 -6.34 43.31
N LEU A 67 11.49 -5.92 44.32
CA LEU A 67 11.20 -4.50 44.54
C LEU A 67 12.49 -3.73 44.85
N SER A 68 12.53 -2.46 44.39
CA SER A 68 13.65 -1.56 44.49
C SER A 68 14.66 -1.67 43.31
N TYR A 69 15.79 -0.95 43.38
CA TYR A 69 16.79 -0.89 42.36
C TYR A 69 17.86 -1.99 42.50
N TYR A 70 18.16 -2.69 41.42
CA TYR A 70 19.26 -3.64 41.31
C TYR A 70 20.26 -3.25 40.23
N LYS A 71 21.50 -3.71 40.37
CA LYS A 71 22.64 -3.38 39.46
C LYS A 71 22.42 -3.89 38.03
N ASP A 72 21.59 -4.91 37.83
CA ASP A 72 21.15 -5.37 36.50
C ASP A 72 20.62 -4.22 35.64
N MET A 73 19.98 -3.22 36.26
CA MET A 73 19.46 -2.04 35.58
C MET A 73 20.55 -1.02 35.18
N GLN A 74 21.83 -1.30 35.35
CA GLN A 74 22.90 -0.49 34.76
C GLN A 74 23.06 -0.76 33.28
N ASP A 75 22.74 -1.95 32.81
CA ASP A 75 22.89 -2.36 31.41
C ASP A 75 21.75 -1.81 30.50
N ASP A 76 20.71 -1.22 31.08
CA ASP A 76 19.59 -0.66 30.35
C ASP A 76 20.01 0.53 29.45
N LYS A 77 20.95 1.39 29.91
CA LYS A 77 21.32 2.66 29.23
C LYS A 77 21.92 2.41 27.85
N ALA A 78 22.87 1.50 27.73
CA ALA A 78 23.50 1.20 26.46
C ALA A 78 22.49 0.70 25.43
N ILE A 79 21.55 -0.14 25.85
CA ILE A 79 20.52 -0.71 25.00
C ILE A 79 19.53 0.38 24.55
N VAL A 80 19.08 1.22 25.50
CA VAL A 80 18.11 2.29 25.21
C VAL A 80 18.72 3.33 24.30
N PHE A 81 19.95 3.79 24.57
CA PHE A 81 20.62 4.81 23.74
C PHE A 81 20.88 4.32 22.32
N SER A 82 21.41 3.10 22.18
CA SER A 82 21.65 2.50 20.87
C SER A 82 20.34 2.31 20.08
N SER A 83 19.26 1.92 20.77
CA SER A 83 17.94 1.77 20.15
C SER A 83 17.38 3.12 19.69
N PHE A 84 17.53 4.17 20.52
CA PHE A 84 17.09 5.52 20.18
C PHE A 84 17.83 6.07 18.97
N ASP A 85 19.17 5.97 18.95
CA ASP A 85 19.98 6.44 17.83
C ASP A 85 19.62 5.71 16.54
N THR A 86 19.48 4.38 16.61
CA THR A 86 19.06 3.54 15.46
C THR A 86 17.68 3.93 14.93
N LEU A 87 16.74 4.23 15.83
CA LEU A 87 15.39 4.67 15.45
C LEU A 87 15.42 6.08 14.82
N LEU A 88 16.16 7.00 15.41
CA LEU A 88 16.29 8.38 14.92
C LEU A 88 16.88 8.41 13.50
N GLU A 89 17.98 7.70 13.26
CA GLU A 89 18.58 7.55 11.93
C GLU A 89 17.57 6.97 10.94
N SER A 90 16.83 5.94 11.35
CA SER A 90 15.82 5.30 10.51
C SER A 90 14.68 6.24 10.13
N ILE A 91 14.25 7.12 11.04
CA ILE A 91 13.20 8.13 10.78
C ILE A 91 13.72 9.20 9.81
N ILE A 92 14.94 9.70 10.02
CA ILE A 92 15.56 10.70 9.14
C ILE A 92 15.68 10.14 7.73
N LEU A 93 16.19 8.93 7.59
CA LEU A 93 16.39 8.27 6.32
C LEU A 93 15.06 7.97 5.61
N ALA A 94 14.04 7.52 6.35
CA ALA A 94 12.70 7.33 5.83
C ALA A 94 12.09 8.65 5.32
N GLY A 95 12.32 9.75 6.02
CA GLY A 95 11.92 11.10 5.60
C GLY A 95 12.55 11.50 4.27
N GLU A 96 13.85 11.25 4.09
CA GLU A 96 14.56 11.52 2.83
C GLU A 96 14.05 10.63 1.68
N LEU A 97 13.74 9.36 1.94
CA LEU A 97 13.12 8.49 0.96
C LEU A 97 11.78 9.05 0.49
N ILE A 98 10.88 9.38 1.40
CA ILE A 98 9.55 9.92 1.05
C ILE A 98 9.65 11.25 0.29
N LYS A 99 10.57 12.13 0.69
CA LYS A 99 10.79 13.44 0.04
C LYS A 99 11.26 13.30 -1.41
N ASN A 100 12.05 12.28 -1.72
CA ASN A 100 12.63 12.06 -3.04
C ASN A 100 11.86 11.01 -3.88
N LEU A 101 10.74 10.49 -3.40
CA LEU A 101 9.91 9.52 -4.08
C LEU A 101 9.22 10.16 -5.29
N LYS A 102 9.34 9.53 -6.45
CA LYS A 102 8.68 9.95 -7.70
C LYS A 102 7.70 8.87 -8.15
N PRO A 103 6.37 9.11 -8.11
CA PRO A 103 5.39 8.10 -8.53
C PRO A 103 5.38 7.94 -10.06
N ASN A 104 5.33 6.71 -10.52
CA ASN A 104 5.11 6.36 -11.91
C ASN A 104 3.59 6.20 -12.16
N LYS A 105 2.93 7.32 -12.42
CA LYS A 105 1.46 7.39 -12.53
C LYS A 105 0.90 6.50 -13.64
N GLU A 106 1.61 6.39 -14.77
CA GLU A 106 1.19 5.57 -15.90
C GLU A 106 1.21 4.08 -15.52
N ARG A 107 2.31 3.62 -14.92
CA ARG A 107 2.43 2.24 -14.49
C ARG A 107 1.42 1.89 -13.38
N MET A 108 1.22 2.78 -12.41
CA MET A 108 0.21 2.63 -11.37
C MET A 108 -1.19 2.47 -11.97
N LEU A 109 -1.56 3.32 -12.94
CA LEU A 109 -2.86 3.24 -13.61
C LEU A 109 -2.99 1.95 -14.43
N ALA A 110 -1.94 1.55 -15.15
CA ALA A 110 -1.94 0.31 -15.92
C ALA A 110 -2.20 -0.91 -15.01
N LEU A 111 -1.46 -1.02 -13.91
CA LEU A 111 -1.64 -2.11 -12.95
C LEU A 111 -3.00 -2.09 -12.24
N SER A 112 -3.55 -0.90 -11.96
CA SER A 112 -4.89 -0.80 -11.35
C SER A 112 -6.00 -1.38 -12.24
N ASN A 113 -5.79 -1.44 -13.55
CA ASN A 113 -6.72 -2.01 -14.51
C ASN A 113 -6.51 -3.53 -14.72
N GLU A 114 -5.50 -4.11 -14.11
CA GLU A 114 -5.25 -5.56 -14.16
C GLU A 114 -6.04 -6.29 -13.07
N GLY A 115 -6.24 -7.61 -13.23
CA GLY A 115 -6.80 -8.46 -12.19
C GLY A 115 -8.26 -8.20 -11.83
N PHE A 116 -9.05 -7.59 -12.71
CA PHE A 116 -10.50 -7.37 -12.53
C PHE A 116 -10.86 -6.61 -11.24
N THR A 117 -10.04 -5.66 -10.83
CA THR A 117 -10.15 -4.93 -9.54
C THR A 117 -11.52 -4.28 -9.31
N THR A 118 -12.23 -3.88 -10.37
CA THR A 118 -13.56 -3.26 -10.32
C THR A 118 -14.72 -4.24 -10.26
N ALA A 119 -14.47 -5.55 -10.22
CA ALA A 119 -15.51 -6.56 -10.13
C ALA A 119 -16.37 -6.43 -8.85
N THR A 120 -15.75 -6.06 -7.73
CA THR A 120 -16.46 -5.78 -6.47
C THR A 120 -17.34 -4.55 -6.58
N ASP A 121 -16.87 -3.49 -7.25
CA ASP A 121 -17.66 -2.29 -7.48
C ASP A 121 -18.89 -2.58 -8.35
N PHE A 122 -18.75 -3.50 -9.31
CA PHE A 122 -19.88 -3.96 -10.11
C PHE A 122 -20.91 -4.72 -9.26
N ALA A 123 -20.47 -5.60 -8.36
CA ALA A 123 -21.36 -6.27 -7.41
C ALA A 123 -22.09 -5.25 -6.51
N ASP A 124 -21.37 -4.26 -5.97
CA ASP A 124 -21.95 -3.17 -5.17
C ASP A 124 -22.97 -2.35 -5.99
N TYR A 125 -22.68 -2.07 -7.25
CA TYR A 125 -23.61 -1.39 -8.14
C TYR A 125 -24.93 -2.18 -8.30
N LEU A 126 -24.85 -3.50 -8.52
CA LEU A 126 -26.01 -4.37 -8.63
C LEU A 126 -26.87 -4.37 -7.35
N VAL A 127 -26.24 -4.40 -6.19
CA VAL A 127 -26.95 -4.30 -4.91
C VAL A 127 -27.69 -2.96 -4.78
N ARG A 128 -27.00 -1.85 -5.07
CA ARG A 128 -27.53 -0.49 -4.84
C ARG A 128 -28.56 -0.05 -5.88
N ASN A 129 -28.42 -0.46 -7.13
CA ASN A 129 -29.19 0.08 -8.25
C ASN A 129 -30.19 -0.94 -8.83
N GLU A 130 -29.96 -2.24 -8.62
CA GLU A 130 -30.81 -3.31 -9.11
C GLU A 130 -31.54 -4.04 -7.99
N ASN A 131 -31.36 -3.58 -6.75
CA ASN A 131 -32.01 -4.11 -5.55
C ASN A 131 -31.81 -5.63 -5.35
N LEU A 132 -30.64 -6.14 -5.76
CA LEU A 132 -30.26 -7.53 -5.60
C LEU A 132 -29.65 -7.79 -4.22
N SER A 133 -29.80 -9.04 -3.73
CA SER A 133 -28.99 -9.48 -2.61
C SER A 133 -27.50 -9.51 -2.98
N PHE A 134 -26.60 -9.29 -2.02
CA PHE A 134 -25.17 -9.35 -2.28
C PHE A 134 -24.75 -10.70 -2.88
N ARG A 135 -25.37 -11.78 -2.45
CA ARG A 135 -25.08 -13.14 -2.97
C ARG A 135 -25.42 -13.30 -4.45
N GLU A 136 -26.51 -12.70 -4.89
CA GLU A 136 -26.90 -12.70 -6.32
C GLU A 136 -25.98 -11.79 -7.13
N ALA A 137 -25.72 -10.58 -6.64
CA ALA A 137 -24.81 -9.64 -7.27
C ALA A 137 -23.40 -10.23 -7.43
N TYR A 138 -22.89 -10.88 -6.40
CA TYR A 138 -21.59 -11.59 -6.43
C TYR A 138 -21.57 -12.67 -7.52
N LYS A 139 -22.62 -13.50 -7.64
CA LYS A 139 -22.69 -14.53 -8.67
C LYS A 139 -22.70 -13.94 -10.09
N ILE A 140 -23.43 -12.83 -10.30
CA ILE A 140 -23.49 -12.13 -11.58
C ILE A 140 -22.11 -11.54 -11.92
N SER A 141 -21.49 -10.86 -10.95
CA SER A 141 -20.15 -10.30 -11.12
C SER A 141 -19.10 -11.37 -11.44
N GLY A 142 -19.14 -12.51 -10.73
CA GLY A 142 -18.24 -13.63 -11.00
C GLY A 142 -18.41 -14.22 -12.42
N LYS A 143 -19.64 -14.31 -12.91
CA LYS A 143 -19.91 -14.75 -14.30
C LYS A 143 -19.33 -13.75 -15.32
N LEU A 144 -19.45 -12.44 -15.06
CA LEU A 144 -18.89 -11.41 -15.93
C LEU A 144 -17.36 -11.49 -15.95
N VAL A 145 -16.71 -11.67 -14.79
CA VAL A 145 -15.26 -11.88 -14.70
C VAL A 145 -14.84 -13.10 -15.52
N SER A 146 -15.48 -14.24 -15.30
CA SER A 146 -15.17 -15.48 -16.05
C SER A 146 -15.37 -15.32 -17.57
N TYR A 147 -16.33 -14.49 -17.98
CA TYR A 147 -16.51 -14.16 -19.40
C TYR A 147 -15.35 -13.33 -19.94
N ALA A 148 -14.94 -12.28 -19.19
CA ALA A 148 -13.82 -11.43 -19.57
C ALA A 148 -12.49 -12.21 -19.63
N GLU A 149 -12.25 -13.09 -18.65
CA GLU A 149 -11.08 -14.00 -18.64
C GLU A 149 -11.03 -14.89 -19.88
N LYS A 150 -12.14 -15.57 -20.20
CA LYS A 150 -12.22 -16.43 -21.39
C LYS A 150 -12.01 -15.66 -22.68
N LYS A 151 -12.41 -14.39 -22.72
CA LYS A 151 -12.24 -13.51 -23.87
C LYS A 151 -10.83 -12.90 -23.93
N GLY A 152 -10.06 -12.95 -22.85
CA GLY A 152 -8.72 -12.35 -22.74
C GLY A 152 -8.75 -10.81 -22.70
N VAL A 153 -9.82 -10.21 -22.15
CA VAL A 153 -9.99 -8.74 -22.05
C VAL A 153 -10.23 -8.30 -20.61
N LYS A 154 -9.96 -7.04 -20.32
CA LYS A 154 -10.25 -6.42 -19.01
C LYS A 154 -11.72 -6.01 -18.92
N LEU A 155 -12.24 -5.78 -17.69
CA LEU A 155 -13.63 -5.36 -17.50
C LEU A 155 -13.96 -4.01 -18.16
N ASN A 156 -13.03 -3.08 -18.17
CA ASN A 156 -13.19 -1.78 -18.81
C ASN A 156 -13.11 -1.80 -20.35
N GLU A 157 -12.70 -2.94 -20.92
CA GLU A 157 -12.65 -3.16 -22.38
C GLU A 157 -13.92 -3.84 -22.90
N LEU A 158 -14.78 -4.33 -22.01
CA LEU A 158 -16.09 -4.86 -22.38
C LEU A 158 -17.01 -3.73 -22.86
N ASN A 159 -17.82 -4.02 -23.88
CA ASN A 159 -18.86 -3.07 -24.31
C ASN A 159 -20.18 -3.34 -23.57
N PHE A 160 -21.10 -2.35 -23.63
CA PHE A 160 -22.39 -2.44 -22.93
C PHE A 160 -23.23 -3.65 -23.36
N ASN A 161 -23.21 -4.01 -24.65
CA ASN A 161 -23.97 -5.15 -25.17
C ASN A 161 -23.48 -6.51 -24.61
N GLU A 162 -22.24 -6.56 -24.16
CA GLU A 162 -21.69 -7.74 -23.51
C GLU A 162 -22.10 -7.79 -22.03
N VAL A 163 -22.03 -6.65 -21.35
CA VAL A 163 -22.35 -6.56 -19.92
C VAL A 163 -23.85 -6.81 -19.67
N ILE A 164 -24.74 -6.28 -20.54
CA ILE A 164 -26.20 -6.43 -20.39
C ILE A 164 -26.66 -7.89 -20.52
N LYS A 165 -25.88 -8.78 -21.14
CA LYS A 165 -26.21 -10.22 -21.21
C LYS A 165 -26.26 -10.90 -19.83
N PHE A 166 -25.62 -10.32 -18.84
CA PHE A 166 -25.59 -10.85 -17.48
C PHE A 166 -26.74 -10.30 -16.61
N ARG A 167 -27.32 -9.15 -17.00
CA ARG A 167 -28.50 -8.57 -16.37
C ARG A 167 -29.19 -7.59 -17.32
N ASN A 168 -30.34 -7.93 -17.84
CA ASN A 168 -31.03 -7.18 -18.90
C ASN A 168 -31.57 -5.82 -18.46
N SER A 169 -31.75 -5.59 -17.14
CA SER A 169 -32.23 -4.32 -16.58
C SER A 169 -31.16 -3.22 -16.49
N LEU A 170 -29.90 -3.54 -16.75
CA LEU A 170 -28.80 -2.59 -16.65
C LEU A 170 -28.92 -1.46 -17.68
N ASN A 171 -28.55 -0.26 -17.27
CA ASN A 171 -28.41 0.90 -18.15
C ASN A 171 -26.92 1.23 -18.42
N LYS A 172 -26.64 2.05 -19.44
CA LYS A 172 -25.27 2.39 -19.84
C LYS A 172 -24.42 3.02 -18.73
N LYS A 173 -25.01 3.59 -17.66
CA LYS A 173 -24.25 4.16 -16.54
C LYS A 173 -23.42 3.12 -15.81
N VAL A 174 -23.77 1.84 -15.89
CA VAL A 174 -22.99 0.74 -15.31
C VAL A 174 -21.56 0.70 -15.85
N MET A 175 -21.34 1.12 -17.08
CA MET A 175 -19.98 1.13 -17.68
C MET A 175 -19.00 2.03 -16.92
N ASN A 176 -19.48 3.06 -16.22
CA ASN A 176 -18.65 3.93 -15.39
C ASN A 176 -18.07 3.21 -14.17
N VAL A 177 -18.65 2.09 -13.77
CA VAL A 177 -18.18 1.29 -12.63
C VAL A 177 -16.84 0.61 -12.93
N PHE A 178 -16.58 0.32 -14.21
CA PHE A 178 -15.35 -0.34 -14.64
C PHE A 178 -14.16 0.63 -14.80
N ASP A 179 -14.37 1.93 -14.63
CA ASP A 179 -13.28 2.90 -14.56
C ASP A 179 -12.70 2.95 -13.14
N VAL A 180 -11.43 2.58 -13.00
CA VAL A 180 -10.70 2.57 -11.72
C VAL A 180 -10.66 3.95 -11.04
N LYS A 181 -10.68 5.06 -11.80
CA LYS A 181 -10.76 6.41 -11.24
C LYS A 181 -12.09 6.67 -10.56
N ASN A 182 -13.17 6.18 -11.17
CA ASN A 182 -14.51 6.27 -10.58
C ASN A 182 -14.62 5.36 -9.34
N SER A 183 -14.03 4.16 -9.38
CA SER A 183 -13.93 3.27 -8.23
C SER A 183 -13.30 3.98 -7.03
N VAL A 184 -12.11 4.54 -7.20
CA VAL A 184 -11.40 5.30 -6.14
C VAL A 184 -12.24 6.46 -5.62
N ASN A 185 -12.85 7.26 -6.50
CA ASN A 185 -13.65 8.43 -6.12
C ASN A 185 -14.97 8.06 -5.43
N SER A 186 -15.50 6.86 -5.65
CA SER A 186 -16.72 6.38 -4.99
C SER A 186 -16.53 6.10 -3.51
N LYS A 187 -15.31 5.89 -3.04
CA LYS A 187 -14.96 5.59 -1.64
C LYS A 187 -14.93 6.87 -0.81
N SER A 188 -16.10 7.46 -0.57
CA SER A 188 -16.29 8.80 0.03
C SER A 188 -16.51 8.79 1.55
N SER A 189 -16.60 7.64 2.22
CA SER A 189 -16.65 7.53 3.68
C SER A 189 -15.39 8.12 4.32
N TYR A 190 -15.45 8.51 5.60
CA TYR A 190 -14.29 9.02 6.32
C TYR A 190 -13.13 8.01 6.27
N GLY A 191 -11.93 8.48 5.90
CA GLY A 191 -10.77 7.62 5.67
C GLY A 191 -10.75 6.89 4.32
N GLY A 192 -11.80 7.00 3.50
CA GLY A 192 -11.85 6.42 2.16
C GLY A 192 -10.91 7.12 1.16
N THR A 193 -10.64 6.46 0.05
CA THR A 193 -9.61 6.85 -0.92
C THR A 193 -10.05 7.93 -1.93
N SER A 194 -11.27 8.48 -1.83
CA SER A 194 -11.70 9.54 -2.76
C SER A 194 -10.77 10.75 -2.70
N ILE A 195 -10.56 11.41 -3.84
CA ILE A 195 -9.70 12.60 -3.95
C ILE A 195 -10.10 13.67 -2.93
N LYS A 196 -11.40 13.82 -2.66
CA LYS A 196 -11.91 14.75 -1.64
C LYS A 196 -11.37 14.38 -0.25
N ASN A 197 -11.46 13.13 0.14
CA ASN A 197 -10.99 12.66 1.44
C ASN A 197 -9.47 12.77 1.57
N ILE A 198 -8.72 12.39 0.54
CA ILE A 198 -7.25 12.52 0.53
C ILE A 198 -6.84 13.98 0.72
N LYS A 199 -7.46 14.93 0.00
CA LYS A 199 -7.18 16.36 0.17
C LYS A 199 -7.51 16.85 1.59
N MET A 200 -8.63 16.39 2.16
CA MET A 200 -9.01 16.71 3.53
C MET A 200 -7.96 16.20 4.54
N MET A 201 -7.52 14.95 4.41
CA MET A 201 -6.51 14.35 5.27
C MET A 201 -5.16 15.07 5.16
N ILE A 202 -4.70 15.38 3.94
CA ILE A 202 -3.48 16.15 3.71
C ILE A 202 -3.57 17.51 4.42
N ASN A 203 -4.69 18.23 4.29
CA ASN A 203 -4.87 19.52 4.92
C ASN A 203 -4.92 19.42 6.45
N LYS A 204 -5.49 18.36 7.00
CA LYS A 204 -5.50 18.08 8.44
C LYS A 204 -4.06 17.91 8.95
N TYR A 205 -3.31 16.97 8.40
CA TYR A 205 -1.94 16.68 8.86
C TYR A 205 -0.96 17.84 8.62
N LYS A 206 -1.12 18.62 7.56
CA LYS A 206 -0.32 19.85 7.39
C LYS A 206 -0.51 20.87 8.50
N LYS A 207 -1.64 20.87 9.20
CA LYS A 207 -1.90 21.74 10.35
C LYS A 207 -1.32 21.17 11.65
N GLU A 208 -1.30 19.86 11.78
CA GLU A 208 -0.81 19.16 12.97
C GLU A 208 0.73 19.12 13.05
N VAL A 209 1.42 19.15 11.90
CA VAL A 209 2.90 19.09 11.79
C VAL A 209 3.56 20.49 11.82
N LYS A 210 2.78 21.56 11.92
CA LYS A 210 3.30 22.93 12.14
C LYS A 210 3.49 23.21 13.62
#